data_ba9524d2af4ff81d731e9eebb72c1856
#
_entry.id   ba9524d2af4ff81d731e9eebb72c1856
#
_cell.length_a   1.000
_cell.length_b   1.000
_cell.length_c   1.000
_cell.angle_alpha   90.00
_cell.angle_beta   90.00
_cell.angle_gamma   90.00
#
_symmetry.space_group_name_H-M   'P 1'
#
loop_
_entity.id
_entity.type
_entity.pdbx_description
1 polymer ?
#
loop_
_entity_poly.entity_id
_entity_poly.type
_entity_poly.pdbx_seq_one_letter_code
_entity_poly.pdbx_strand_id
1 'polypeptide(L)'
;RLTIGIDTGPRPGIAWFTDGVLIDTKQTESIEQCIKTIDSLIEHHDFQHLLIRMGKGSPSHRNRLLNAMLQQGYVVELVDEQKTSRGLNRNQHSVSAIRIATLAGERIWEMVELQPTEGEVKELQRRSRIKSQGRVTISSDLARKVALGELTLAEAIDKIT
;
A
#
# COMPACT_ATOMS: atom_id res chain seq x y z
N ARG A 1 -19.75 7.44 8.87
CA ARG A 1 -18.51 6.67 8.96
C ARG A 1 -17.93 6.41 7.58
N LEU A 2 -16.68 6.75 7.38
CA LEU A 2 -15.91 6.42 6.19
C LEU A 2 -15.05 5.19 6.47
N THR A 3 -15.22 4.13 5.69
CA THR A 3 -14.42 2.90 5.79
C THR A 3 -13.69 2.70 4.47
N ILE A 4 -12.38 2.52 4.53
CA ILE A 4 -11.53 2.29 3.36
C ILE A 4 -10.92 0.91 3.48
N GLY A 5 -11.18 0.04 2.52
CA GLY A 5 -10.54 -1.27 2.40
C GLY A 5 -9.38 -1.21 1.42
N ILE A 6 -8.27 -1.82 1.77
CA ILE A 6 -7.05 -1.86 0.94
C ILE A 6 -6.61 -3.30 0.74
N ASP A 7 -6.57 -3.74 -0.50
CA ASP A 7 -5.91 -4.99 -0.88
C ASP A 7 -4.45 -4.65 -1.17
N THR A 8 -3.57 -5.04 -0.25
CA THR A 8 -2.17 -4.64 -0.27
C THR A 8 -1.35 -5.44 -1.30
N GLY A 9 -0.36 -4.78 -1.86
CA GLY A 9 0.52 -5.33 -2.86
C GLY A 9 1.28 -4.22 -3.55
N PRO A 10 2.03 -4.50 -4.63
CA PRO A 10 2.74 -3.46 -5.39
C PRO A 10 1.79 -2.50 -6.10
N ARG A 11 0.56 -2.96 -6.40
CA ARG A 11 -0.51 -2.17 -7.02
C ARG A 11 -1.77 -2.31 -6.17
N PRO A 12 -1.88 -1.56 -5.06
CA PRO A 12 -2.99 -1.75 -4.14
C PRO A 12 -4.34 -1.41 -4.76
N GLY A 13 -5.34 -2.24 -4.45
CA GLY A 13 -6.74 -1.93 -4.74
C GLY A 13 -7.39 -1.26 -3.55
N ILE A 14 -8.28 -0.30 -3.79
CA ILE A 14 -8.98 0.47 -2.76
C ILE A 14 -10.48 0.37 -2.99
N ALA A 15 -11.24 0.22 -1.91
CA ALA A 15 -12.70 0.35 -1.91
C ALA A 15 -13.12 1.23 -0.75
N TRP A 16 -14.08 2.11 -0.93
CA TRP A 16 -14.52 2.96 0.17
C TRP A 16 -16.02 3.00 0.31
N PHE A 17 -16.43 3.08 1.57
CA PHE A 17 -17.83 3.02 2.00
C PHE A 17 -18.13 4.22 2.87
N THR A 18 -19.34 4.76 2.73
CA THR A 18 -19.89 5.72 3.68
C THR A 18 -21.12 5.10 4.32
N ASP A 19 -21.12 5.02 5.64
CA ASP A 19 -22.22 4.44 6.45
C ASP A 19 -22.69 3.07 5.93
N GLY A 20 -21.70 2.22 5.59
CA GLY A 20 -21.97 0.85 5.11
C GLY A 20 -22.34 0.74 3.64
N VAL A 21 -22.39 1.84 2.90
CA VAL A 21 -22.73 1.84 1.47
C VAL A 21 -21.47 2.01 0.64
N LEU A 22 -21.23 1.08 -0.27
CA LEU A 22 -20.09 1.17 -1.21
C LEU A 22 -20.26 2.39 -2.12
N ILE A 23 -19.26 3.27 -2.10
CA ILE A 23 -19.23 4.45 -2.96
C ILE A 23 -18.53 4.15 -4.27
N ASP A 24 -17.28 3.65 -4.22
CA ASP A 24 -16.52 3.32 -5.41
C ASP A 24 -15.30 2.46 -5.07
N THR A 25 -14.59 2.04 -6.10
CA THR A 25 -13.34 1.31 -6.01
C THR A 25 -12.31 1.93 -6.94
N LYS A 26 -11.04 1.71 -6.66
CA LYS A 26 -9.95 2.15 -7.54
C LYS A 26 -8.78 1.19 -7.46
N GLN A 27 -8.25 0.81 -8.61
CA GLN A 27 -6.98 0.10 -8.71
C GLN A 27 -5.86 1.14 -8.84
N THR A 28 -4.93 1.15 -7.92
CA THR A 28 -3.78 2.06 -7.99
C THR A 28 -2.57 1.38 -8.64
N GLU A 29 -1.65 2.17 -9.15
CA GLU A 29 -0.46 1.67 -9.86
C GLU A 29 0.76 1.56 -8.97
N SER A 30 0.72 2.18 -7.78
CA SER A 30 1.84 2.18 -6.84
C SER A 30 1.34 2.46 -5.42
N ILE A 31 2.21 2.18 -4.45
CA ILE A 31 1.95 2.51 -3.04
C ILE A 31 1.80 4.02 -2.88
N GLU A 32 2.64 4.80 -3.54
CA GLU A 32 2.61 6.27 -3.48
C GLU A 32 1.28 6.81 -4.00
N GLN A 33 0.79 6.28 -5.11
CA GLN A 33 -0.52 6.65 -5.65
C GLN A 33 -1.64 6.25 -4.70
N CYS A 34 -1.53 5.07 -4.08
CA CYS A 34 -2.50 4.60 -3.09
C CYS A 34 -2.61 5.57 -1.91
N ILE A 35 -1.48 5.99 -1.35
CA ILE A 35 -1.44 6.95 -0.23
C ILE A 35 -2.08 8.28 -0.64
N LYS A 36 -1.72 8.82 -1.79
CA LYS A 36 -2.30 10.06 -2.31
C LYS A 36 -3.81 9.96 -2.52
N THR A 37 -4.26 8.82 -3.05
CA THR A 37 -5.68 8.59 -3.27
C THR A 37 -6.44 8.55 -1.95
N ILE A 38 -5.91 7.87 -0.95
CA ILE A 38 -6.52 7.78 0.38
C ILE A 38 -6.58 9.15 1.03
N ASP A 39 -5.49 9.91 1.01
CA ASP A 39 -5.46 11.27 1.56
C ASP A 39 -6.50 12.17 0.87
N SER A 40 -6.63 12.06 -0.44
CA SER A 40 -7.65 12.80 -1.20
C SER A 40 -9.08 12.39 -0.82
N LEU A 41 -9.33 11.09 -0.66
CA LEU A 41 -10.64 10.60 -0.22
C LEU A 41 -11.02 11.13 1.15
N ILE A 42 -10.08 11.11 2.09
CA ILE A 42 -10.30 11.61 3.45
C ILE A 42 -10.58 13.12 3.42
N GLU A 43 -9.86 13.85 2.59
CA GLU A 43 -10.01 15.30 2.48
C GLU A 43 -11.36 15.71 1.85
N HIS A 44 -11.88 14.92 0.90
CA HIS A 44 -13.07 15.24 0.14
C HIS A 44 -14.38 14.63 0.66
N HIS A 45 -14.33 13.86 1.74
CA HIS A 45 -15.51 13.25 2.33
C HIS A 45 -15.78 13.77 3.73
N ASP A 46 -17.05 14.07 4.02
CA ASP A 46 -17.48 14.41 5.37
C ASP A 46 -17.69 13.12 6.17
N PHE A 47 -17.07 13.02 7.33
CA PHE A 47 -17.23 11.87 8.21
C PHE A 47 -16.96 12.26 9.66
N GLN A 48 -17.56 11.53 10.60
CA GLN A 48 -17.25 11.65 12.02
C GLN A 48 -16.23 10.60 12.46
N HIS A 49 -16.22 9.45 11.79
CA HIS A 49 -15.32 8.34 12.08
C HIS A 49 -14.69 7.81 10.81
N LEU A 50 -13.39 7.59 10.87
CA LEU A 50 -12.61 6.99 9.77
C LEU A 50 -12.02 5.67 10.24
N LEU A 51 -12.20 4.63 9.44
CA LEU A 51 -11.58 3.32 9.66
C LEU A 51 -10.93 2.85 8.37
N ILE A 52 -9.66 2.48 8.45
CA ILE A 52 -8.93 1.85 7.36
C ILE A 52 -8.76 0.38 7.68
N ARG A 53 -9.19 -0.49 6.78
CA ARG A 53 -9.01 -1.94 6.87
C ARG A 53 -8.08 -2.39 5.78
N MET A 54 -7.00 -3.07 6.17
CA MET A 54 -5.91 -3.45 5.28
C MET A 54 -5.72 -4.95 5.32
N GLY A 55 -5.61 -5.57 4.17
CA GLY A 55 -5.33 -7.00 4.09
C GLY A 55 -3.90 -7.32 4.52
N LYS A 56 -3.68 -8.56 4.97
CA LYS A 56 -2.37 -9.02 5.46
C LYS A 56 -1.39 -9.42 4.36
N GLY A 57 -1.76 -9.34 3.09
CA GLY A 57 -0.92 -9.74 1.96
C GLY A 57 0.50 -9.14 2.00
N SER A 58 1.27 -9.31 0.98
CA SER A 58 2.68 -8.86 0.85
C SER A 58 3.22 -7.97 2.00
N PRO A 59 3.95 -8.53 2.98
CA PRO A 59 4.31 -7.81 4.21
C PRO A 59 5.02 -6.49 4.00
N SER A 60 5.91 -6.41 3.02
CA SER A 60 6.68 -5.18 2.76
C SER A 60 5.80 -4.04 2.29
N HIS A 61 4.93 -4.30 1.32
CA HIS A 61 3.99 -3.32 0.79
C HIS A 61 2.95 -2.94 1.85
N ARG A 62 2.43 -3.94 2.57
CA ARG A 62 1.50 -3.74 3.68
C ARG A 62 2.10 -2.83 4.74
N ASN A 63 3.32 -3.11 5.19
CA ASN A 63 3.93 -2.38 6.29
C ASN A 63 4.23 -0.92 5.90
N ARG A 64 4.59 -0.65 4.66
CA ARG A 64 4.77 0.71 4.16
C ARG A 64 3.47 1.49 4.20
N LEU A 65 2.38 0.90 3.71
CA LEU A 65 1.05 1.52 3.77
C LEU A 65 0.58 1.69 5.21
N LEU A 66 0.75 0.67 6.03
CA LEU A 66 0.37 0.68 7.44
C LEU A 66 1.05 1.84 8.18
N ASN A 67 2.37 1.95 8.04
CA ASN A 67 3.14 3.02 8.69
C ASN A 67 2.71 4.40 8.22
N ALA A 68 2.46 4.58 6.92
CA ALA A 68 2.00 5.85 6.37
C ALA A 68 0.64 6.25 6.96
N MET A 69 -0.27 5.30 7.11
CA MET A 69 -1.60 5.56 7.67
C MET A 69 -1.52 5.85 9.17
N LEU A 70 -0.73 5.09 9.92
CA LEU A 70 -0.53 5.30 11.35
C LEU A 70 0.15 6.65 11.63
N GLN A 71 1.09 7.05 10.79
CA GLN A 71 1.78 8.33 10.93
C GLN A 71 0.81 9.51 10.80
N GLN A 72 -0.23 9.37 9.98
CA GLN A 72 -1.30 10.37 9.86
C GLN A 72 -2.30 10.33 11.02
N GLY A 73 -2.17 9.39 11.94
CA GLY A 73 -3.10 9.23 13.06
C GLY A 73 -4.38 8.48 12.72
N TYR A 74 -4.43 7.78 11.59
CA TYR A 74 -5.62 7.03 11.19
C TYR A 74 -5.75 5.72 11.97
N VAL A 75 -6.99 5.29 12.20
CA VAL A 75 -7.30 3.99 12.80
C VAL A 75 -7.18 2.92 11.72
N VAL A 76 -6.31 1.93 11.93
CA VAL A 76 -6.06 0.85 10.98
C VAL A 76 -6.30 -0.51 11.62
N GLU A 77 -7.04 -1.36 10.92
CA GLU A 77 -7.22 -2.78 11.25
C GLU A 77 -6.60 -3.64 10.17
N LEU A 78 -5.87 -4.69 10.56
CA LEU A 78 -5.40 -5.71 9.63
C LEU A 78 -6.43 -6.83 9.54
N VAL A 79 -6.80 -7.19 8.33
CA VAL A 79 -7.82 -8.20 8.01
C VAL A 79 -7.14 -9.43 7.41
N ASP A 80 -7.51 -10.61 7.88
CA ASP A 80 -7.01 -11.87 7.34
C ASP A 80 -7.63 -12.18 5.98
N GLU A 81 -6.85 -11.98 4.90
CA GLU A 81 -7.29 -12.19 3.52
C GLU A 81 -7.49 -13.65 3.15
N GLN A 82 -6.88 -14.60 3.88
CA GLN A 82 -7.00 -16.02 3.54
C GLN A 82 -8.46 -16.48 3.54
N LYS A 83 -9.29 -15.82 4.34
CA LYS A 83 -10.72 -16.10 4.38
C LYS A 83 -11.50 -15.40 3.25
N THR A 84 -10.91 -14.41 2.59
CA THR A 84 -11.59 -13.57 1.60
C THR A 84 -11.17 -13.87 0.16
N SER A 85 -9.94 -14.37 -0.06
CA SER A 85 -9.39 -14.60 -1.39
C SER A 85 -9.73 -15.97 -1.98
N ARG A 86 -10.42 -16.81 -1.23
CA ARG A 86 -10.79 -18.16 -1.66
C ARG A 86 -11.73 -18.12 -2.85
N GLY A 87 -11.27 -18.61 -4.02
CA GLY A 87 -12.05 -18.61 -5.25
C GLY A 87 -11.99 -17.32 -6.06
N LEU A 88 -11.17 -16.35 -5.65
CA LEU A 88 -10.98 -15.11 -6.40
C LEU A 88 -9.82 -15.22 -7.38
N ASN A 89 -10.00 -14.60 -8.52
CA ASN A 89 -9.01 -14.46 -9.56
C ASN A 89 -7.95 -13.43 -9.14
N ARG A 90 -6.67 -13.62 -9.53
CA ARG A 90 -5.56 -12.71 -9.19
C ARG A 90 -5.76 -11.27 -9.64
N ASN A 91 -6.65 -11.03 -10.60
CA ASN A 91 -6.91 -9.70 -11.17
C ASN A 91 -8.07 -8.96 -10.48
N GLN A 92 -8.63 -9.51 -9.40
CA GLN A 92 -9.80 -8.93 -8.74
C GLN A 92 -9.45 -8.20 -7.43
N HIS A 93 -8.43 -7.37 -7.47
CA HIS A 93 -7.99 -6.59 -6.30
C HIS A 93 -9.06 -5.65 -5.78
N SER A 94 -9.87 -5.06 -6.65
CA SER A 94 -10.99 -4.21 -6.24
C SER A 94 -12.05 -4.99 -5.48
N VAL A 95 -12.35 -6.22 -5.91
CA VAL A 95 -13.29 -7.11 -5.21
C VAL A 95 -12.74 -7.52 -3.85
N SER A 96 -11.43 -7.82 -3.78
CA SER A 96 -10.76 -8.12 -2.51
C SER A 96 -10.80 -6.93 -1.56
N ALA A 97 -10.58 -5.71 -2.05
CA ALA A 97 -10.66 -4.50 -1.25
C ALA A 97 -12.06 -4.28 -0.68
N ILE A 98 -13.12 -4.57 -1.46
CA ILE A 98 -14.51 -4.51 -0.99
C ILE A 98 -14.71 -5.48 0.18
N ARG A 99 -14.25 -6.72 0.05
CA ARG A 99 -14.39 -7.72 1.11
C ARG A 99 -13.61 -7.34 2.36
N ILE A 100 -12.38 -6.87 2.18
CA ILE A 100 -11.53 -6.42 3.30
C ILE A 100 -12.23 -5.31 4.07
N ALA A 101 -12.85 -4.35 3.39
CA ALA A 101 -13.57 -3.24 4.02
C ALA A 101 -14.75 -3.71 4.86
N THR A 102 -15.34 -4.87 4.55
CA THR A 102 -16.52 -5.40 5.26
C THR A 102 -16.19 -6.32 6.42
N LEU A 103 -14.92 -6.71 6.60
CA LEU A 103 -14.51 -7.66 7.63
C LEU A 103 -13.80 -6.95 8.78
N ALA A 104 -14.15 -7.32 10.00
CA ALA A 104 -13.44 -6.84 11.16
C ALA A 104 -12.03 -7.45 11.21
N GLY A 105 -11.06 -6.64 11.61
CA GLY A 105 -9.67 -7.05 11.73
C GLY A 105 -9.08 -6.69 13.08
N GLU A 106 -7.79 -6.93 13.22
CA GLU A 106 -7.03 -6.58 14.42
C GLU A 106 -6.53 -5.13 14.31
N ARG A 107 -6.86 -4.29 15.27
CA ARG A 107 -6.38 -2.92 15.29
C ARG A 107 -4.88 -2.86 15.57
N ILE A 108 -4.17 -2.09 14.75
CA ILE A 108 -2.74 -1.86 14.91
C ILE A 108 -2.52 -0.46 15.49
N TRP A 109 -1.74 -0.39 16.55
CA TRP A 109 -1.50 0.84 17.30
C TRP A 109 -0.12 1.44 17.02
N GLU A 110 0.88 0.62 16.70
CA GLU A 110 2.27 1.02 16.56
C GLU A 110 2.80 0.74 15.16
N MET A 111 3.66 1.65 14.68
CA MET A 111 4.37 1.45 13.41
C MET A 111 5.27 0.22 13.49
N VAL A 112 5.44 -0.44 12.34
CA VAL A 112 6.25 -1.64 12.19
C VAL A 112 7.61 -1.27 11.62
N GLU A 113 8.67 -1.90 12.11
CA GLU A 113 9.99 -1.73 11.53
C GLU A 113 10.03 -2.29 10.12
N LEU A 114 10.53 -1.47 9.18
CA LEU A 114 10.63 -1.87 7.78
C LEU A 114 11.98 -2.52 7.54
N GLN A 115 11.97 -3.78 7.07
CA GLN A 115 13.18 -4.53 6.73
C GLN A 115 13.06 -5.04 5.30
N PRO A 116 13.67 -4.34 4.33
CA PRO A 116 13.65 -4.80 2.94
C PRO A 116 14.35 -6.15 2.80
N THR A 117 13.72 -7.05 2.02
CA THR A 117 14.32 -8.35 1.72
C THR A 117 15.37 -8.20 0.62
N GLU A 118 16.27 -9.19 0.51
CA GLU A 118 17.24 -9.22 -0.60
C GLU A 118 16.57 -9.25 -1.96
N GLY A 119 15.44 -9.96 -2.07
CA GLY A 119 14.66 -10.02 -3.30
C GLY A 119 14.13 -8.65 -3.71
N GLU A 120 13.63 -7.87 -2.75
CA GLU A 120 13.17 -6.50 -3.02
C GLU A 120 14.32 -5.60 -3.46
N VAL A 121 15.48 -5.71 -2.80
CA VAL A 121 16.68 -4.95 -3.17
C VAL A 121 17.09 -5.26 -4.60
N LYS A 122 17.16 -6.56 -4.95
CA LYS A 122 17.53 -7.00 -6.31
C LYS A 122 16.52 -6.54 -7.35
N GLU A 123 15.24 -6.60 -7.04
CA GLU A 123 14.19 -6.14 -7.95
C GLU A 123 14.28 -4.64 -8.21
N LEU A 124 14.56 -3.85 -7.19
CA LEU A 124 14.75 -2.40 -7.35
C LEU A 124 16.01 -2.08 -8.15
N GLN A 125 17.08 -2.85 -7.95
CA GLN A 125 18.29 -2.71 -8.77
C GLN A 125 18.00 -3.03 -10.24
N ARG A 126 17.23 -4.10 -10.50
CA ARG A 126 16.78 -4.45 -11.85
C ARG A 126 15.95 -3.33 -12.49
N ARG A 127 14.99 -2.78 -11.73
CA ARG A 127 14.16 -1.66 -12.20
C ARG A 127 14.97 -0.42 -12.49
N SER A 128 16.02 -0.16 -11.72
CA SER A 128 16.89 0.99 -11.98
C SER A 128 17.63 0.86 -13.31
N ARG A 129 18.07 -0.36 -13.65
CA ARG A 129 18.70 -0.61 -14.96
C ARG A 129 17.71 -0.36 -16.10
N ILE A 130 16.48 -0.84 -15.98
CA ILE A 130 15.44 -0.66 -16.99
C ILE A 130 15.08 0.81 -17.14
N LYS A 131 14.83 1.49 -16.03
CA LYS A 131 14.42 2.90 -16.03
C LYS A 131 15.51 3.82 -16.57
N SER A 132 16.78 3.50 -16.34
CA SER A 132 17.92 4.26 -16.85
C SER A 132 18.40 3.80 -18.21
N GLN A 133 17.69 2.86 -18.85
CA GLN A 133 18.09 2.29 -20.15
C GLN A 133 19.48 1.64 -20.14
N GLY A 134 19.78 0.95 -19.05
CA GLY A 134 21.06 0.24 -18.88
C GLY A 134 22.22 1.08 -18.40
N ARG A 135 22.02 2.38 -18.13
CA ARG A 135 23.11 3.29 -17.73
C ARG A 135 23.51 3.11 -16.27
N VAL A 136 22.54 2.82 -15.41
CA VAL A 136 22.73 2.85 -13.96
C VAL A 136 22.08 1.64 -13.30
N THR A 137 22.81 1.02 -12.38
CA THR A 137 22.28 0.10 -11.40
C THR A 137 22.51 0.70 -10.03
N ILE A 138 21.46 1.00 -9.28
CA ILE A 138 21.59 1.57 -7.95
C ILE A 138 22.24 0.58 -6.99
N SER A 139 22.96 1.08 -5.99
CA SER A 139 23.58 0.26 -4.96
C SER A 139 22.52 -0.41 -4.08
N SER A 140 22.94 -1.43 -3.33
CA SER A 140 22.06 -2.06 -2.33
C SER A 140 21.56 -1.06 -1.30
N ASP A 141 22.39 -0.11 -0.87
CA ASP A 141 21.99 0.90 0.11
C ASP A 141 20.94 1.84 -0.46
N LEU A 142 21.09 2.30 -1.69
CA LEU A 142 20.06 3.12 -2.34
C LEU A 142 18.78 2.33 -2.59
N ALA A 143 18.89 1.05 -2.97
CA ALA A 143 17.72 0.20 -3.15
C ALA A 143 16.96 0.01 -1.83
N ARG A 144 17.65 -0.16 -0.70
CA ARG A 144 17.02 -0.22 0.62
C ARG A 144 16.30 1.06 0.97
N LYS A 145 16.87 2.21 0.69
CA LYS A 145 16.23 3.52 0.93
C LYS A 145 14.96 3.66 0.08
N VAL A 146 14.98 3.19 -1.15
CA VAL A 146 13.77 3.17 -2.01
C VAL A 146 12.72 2.23 -1.42
N ALA A 147 13.11 1.04 -0.99
CA ALA A 147 12.20 0.08 -0.38
C ALA A 147 11.57 0.60 0.91
N LEU A 148 12.32 1.38 1.69
CA LEU A 148 11.84 2.02 2.91
C LEU A 148 10.96 3.26 2.66
N GLY A 149 10.89 3.73 1.42
CA GLY A 149 10.13 4.93 1.08
C GLY A 149 10.88 6.24 1.34
N GLU A 150 12.15 6.18 1.68
CA GLU A 150 12.97 7.38 1.92
C GLU A 150 13.35 8.11 0.64
N LEU A 151 13.45 7.38 -0.45
CA LEU A 151 13.73 7.90 -1.80
C LEU A 151 12.78 7.28 -2.80
N THR A 152 12.46 8.01 -3.86
CA THR A 152 11.86 7.40 -5.05
C THR A 152 12.96 6.72 -5.87
N LEU A 153 12.57 5.81 -6.76
CA LEU A 153 13.52 5.18 -7.66
C LEU A 153 14.22 6.21 -8.56
N ALA A 154 13.50 7.20 -9.05
CA ALA A 154 14.06 8.29 -9.84
C ALA A 154 15.12 9.08 -9.06
N GLU A 155 14.83 9.44 -7.81
CA GLU A 155 15.79 10.13 -6.94
C GLU A 155 17.04 9.30 -6.68
N ALA A 156 16.90 7.99 -6.48
CA ALA A 156 18.03 7.09 -6.28
C ALA A 156 18.92 7.01 -7.52
N ILE A 157 18.33 6.97 -8.71
CA ILE A 157 19.07 7.00 -9.98
C ILE A 157 19.80 8.32 -10.15
N ASP A 158 19.17 9.44 -9.84
CA ASP A 158 19.74 10.77 -9.96
C ASP A 158 20.96 10.97 -9.05
N LYS A 159 21.03 10.30 -7.91
CA LYS A 159 22.19 10.37 -7.02
C LYS A 159 23.48 9.79 -7.60
N ILE A 160 23.36 8.95 -8.62
CA ILE A 160 24.50 8.27 -9.25
C ILE A 160 24.90 8.96 -10.57
N THR A 161 23.98 9.66 -11.19
CA THR A 161 24.22 10.34 -12.49
C THR A 161 24.72 11.77 -12.35
#